data_4a7959f120c8ebb921222aa552c80198
#
_entry.id   4a7959f120c8ebb921222aa552c80198
#
_cell.length_a   1.000
_cell.length_b   1.000
_cell.length_c   1.000
_cell.angle_alpha   90.00
_cell.angle_beta   90.00
_cell.angle_gamma   90.00
#
_symmetry.space_group_name_H-M   'P 1'
#
loop_
_entity.id
_entity.type
_entity.pdbx_description
1 polymer ?
#
loop_
_entity_poly.entity_id
_entity_poly.type
_entity_poly.pdbx_seq_one_letter_code
_entity_poly.pdbx_strand_id
1 'polypeptide(L)'
;MANSNLTNAKKAKNDEFYTQYGDIQKEIEAYLEYDSEVFRGKVVYCNCDDPFESNFFRYFVLNFNKLGLKQLITTSYKPSPVANTQLALFGDDKTLAKSKGRPKINANKFIINEVQDIDRDGEFNLKDVAKQLKTNKHNEWTPLEGDGDFRSDECVNLLKQSDIVVTNPPFSLFREYVKQLFDYEKQFVIIGNMNAITYKEIFPLIKANRLWLGATGNGSDMVFAVPNGAEIAEGDRQKAARLGYVGDYTRLGNSCWFTNLDHGRRHKPLPLMTKAEVIKFSAKKPFEKYDNYNAIEVSFVKNIPSDFDGIMGVPISFLDKYNPDQFEIIGNGQTMANELGIKPVGQKFVDDYYRQGNKGSINAKWNNLVYHIGEKVYVPYQRILIKHKKK
;
A
#
# COMPACT_ATOMS: atom_id res chain seq x y z
N MET A 1 -13.82 3.07 -21.04
CA MET A 1 -14.81 3.23 -19.94
C MET A 1 -14.21 3.12 -18.53
N ALA A 2 -12.90 3.29 -18.36
CA ALA A 2 -12.23 3.15 -17.05
C ALA A 2 -12.07 4.48 -16.26
N ASN A 3 -12.41 5.65 -16.85
CA ASN A 3 -12.15 6.95 -16.22
C ASN A 3 -13.37 7.60 -15.54
N SER A 4 -14.59 7.06 -15.69
CA SER A 4 -15.79 7.68 -15.08
C SER A 4 -15.88 7.37 -13.57
N ASN A 5 -15.44 6.21 -13.12
CA ASN A 5 -15.51 5.82 -11.72
C ASN A 5 -14.50 6.58 -10.84
N LEU A 6 -13.29 6.85 -11.36
CA LEU A 6 -12.30 7.69 -10.69
C LEU A 6 -12.71 9.16 -10.59
N THR A 7 -13.45 9.65 -11.59
CA THR A 7 -13.99 11.03 -11.58
C THR A 7 -15.17 11.16 -10.62
N ASN A 8 -15.97 10.11 -10.46
CA ASN A 8 -17.07 10.07 -9.50
C ASN A 8 -16.58 9.87 -8.06
N ALA A 9 -15.55 9.07 -7.83
CA ALA A 9 -14.88 8.96 -6.53
C ALA A 9 -14.25 10.30 -6.10
N LYS A 10 -13.62 11.04 -7.02
CA LYS A 10 -13.13 12.42 -6.78
C LYS A 10 -14.25 13.38 -6.41
N LYS A 11 -15.47 13.19 -6.96
CA LYS A 11 -16.65 14.01 -6.63
C LYS A 11 -17.32 13.60 -5.34
N ALA A 12 -17.21 12.34 -4.91
CA ALA A 12 -17.95 11.79 -3.78
C ALA A 12 -17.18 11.84 -2.45
N LYS A 13 -15.87 12.16 -2.42
CA LYS A 13 -15.03 12.14 -1.19
C LYS A 13 -15.07 10.82 -0.41
N ASN A 14 -15.30 9.68 -1.07
CA ASN A 14 -15.46 8.36 -0.46
C ASN A 14 -14.17 7.52 -0.57
N ASP A 15 -12.99 8.13 -0.44
CA ASP A 15 -11.69 7.43 -0.45
C ASP A 15 -11.23 7.01 0.95
N GLU A 16 -12.09 7.15 1.97
CA GLU A 16 -11.77 6.79 3.33
C GLU A 16 -12.28 5.38 3.65
N PHE A 17 -11.34 4.48 3.87
CA PHE A 17 -11.59 3.09 4.20
C PHE A 17 -10.88 2.75 5.51
N TYR A 18 -11.60 2.17 6.48
CA TYR A 18 -11.03 1.79 7.77
C TYR A 18 -10.36 0.44 7.69
N THR A 19 -9.06 0.45 7.85
CA THR A 19 -8.23 -0.76 7.88
C THR A 19 -8.55 -1.60 9.11
N GLN A 20 -8.64 -2.93 8.96
CA GLN A 20 -8.91 -3.83 10.06
C GLN A 20 -7.72 -3.92 11.02
N TYR A 21 -8.01 -3.96 12.32
CA TYR A 21 -6.99 -4.08 13.36
C TYR A 21 -6.04 -5.27 13.13
N GLY A 22 -6.60 -6.43 12.75
CA GLY A 22 -5.82 -7.64 12.50
C GLY A 22 -4.86 -7.53 11.31
N ASP A 23 -5.19 -6.72 10.29
CA ASP A 23 -4.31 -6.49 9.15
C ASP A 23 -3.13 -5.58 9.54
N ILE A 24 -3.40 -4.54 10.36
CA ILE A 24 -2.36 -3.67 10.92
C ILE A 24 -1.42 -4.49 11.82
N GLN A 25 -1.99 -5.29 12.72
CA GLN A 25 -1.24 -6.12 13.64
C GLN A 25 -0.30 -7.07 12.90
N LYS A 26 -0.81 -7.82 11.94
CA LYS A 26 0.00 -8.78 11.16
C LYS A 26 1.13 -8.09 10.41
N GLU A 27 0.86 -6.92 9.83
CA GLU A 27 1.88 -6.18 9.10
C GLU A 27 2.97 -5.70 10.05
N ILE A 28 2.60 -5.02 11.14
CA ILE A 28 3.58 -4.46 12.10
C ILE A 28 4.36 -5.56 12.83
N GLU A 29 3.70 -6.66 13.23
CA GLU A 29 4.38 -7.80 13.87
C GLU A 29 5.46 -8.41 12.97
N ALA A 30 5.27 -8.45 11.66
CA ALA A 30 6.28 -8.96 10.73
C ALA A 30 7.55 -8.09 10.65
N TYR A 31 7.47 -6.80 10.93
CA TYR A 31 8.66 -5.94 11.11
C TYR A 31 9.34 -6.20 12.45
N LEU A 32 8.56 -6.36 13.52
CA LEU A 32 9.09 -6.67 14.85
C LEU A 32 9.75 -8.04 14.91
N GLU A 33 9.28 -9.03 14.15
CA GLU A 33 9.93 -10.34 14.01
C GLU A 33 11.32 -10.23 13.35
N TYR A 34 11.51 -9.24 12.47
CA TYR A 34 12.77 -8.99 11.78
C TYR A 34 13.72 -8.12 12.60
N ASP A 35 13.19 -7.03 13.17
CA ASP A 35 13.89 -6.10 14.05
C ASP A 35 12.96 -5.67 15.20
N SER A 36 13.14 -6.25 16.37
CA SER A 36 12.32 -5.98 17.56
C SER A 36 12.39 -4.52 18.03
N GLU A 37 13.42 -3.79 17.62
CA GLU A 37 13.69 -2.42 18.06
C GLU A 37 13.25 -1.36 17.05
N VAL A 38 12.66 -1.76 15.92
CA VAL A 38 12.32 -0.88 14.79
C VAL A 38 11.47 0.34 15.20
N PHE A 39 10.61 0.21 16.23
CA PHE A 39 9.77 1.28 16.76
C PHE A 39 10.29 1.90 18.07
N ARG A 40 11.30 1.30 18.72
CA ARG A 40 11.77 1.76 20.03
C ARG A 40 12.36 3.18 19.96
N GLY A 41 11.90 4.05 20.86
CA GLY A 41 12.32 5.44 20.93
C GLY A 41 11.85 6.30 19.75
N LYS A 42 10.97 5.79 18.89
CA LYS A 42 10.48 6.48 17.70
C LYS A 42 9.20 7.29 17.99
N VAL A 43 9.04 8.34 17.22
CA VAL A 43 7.79 9.09 17.10
C VAL A 43 7.02 8.53 15.92
N VAL A 44 5.88 7.87 16.18
CA VAL A 44 4.98 7.33 15.16
C VAL A 44 3.89 8.34 14.83
N TYR A 45 3.61 8.55 13.55
CA TYR A 45 2.56 9.44 13.07
C TYR A 45 1.53 8.68 12.25
N CYS A 46 0.28 8.65 12.72
CA CYS A 46 -0.89 8.11 12.04
C CYS A 46 -1.76 9.28 11.59
N ASN A 47 -1.59 9.74 10.36
CA ASN A 47 -2.43 10.77 9.78
C ASN A 47 -3.47 10.18 8.81
N CYS A 48 -4.34 11.01 8.27
CA CYS A 48 -5.38 10.62 7.31
C CYS A 48 -6.47 9.68 7.85
N ASP A 49 -6.49 9.39 9.15
CA ASP A 49 -7.44 8.47 9.76
C ASP A 49 -7.96 9.08 11.08
N ASP A 50 -9.27 9.01 11.35
CA ASP A 50 -9.83 9.62 12.56
C ASP A 50 -9.35 8.91 13.82
N PRO A 51 -8.68 9.59 14.76
CA PRO A 51 -8.15 8.96 15.98
C PRO A 51 -9.20 8.24 16.81
N PHE A 52 -10.45 8.67 16.79
CA PHE A 52 -11.53 8.04 17.58
C PHE A 52 -11.96 6.68 17.00
N GLU A 53 -11.85 6.47 15.71
CA GLU A 53 -12.26 5.22 15.03
C GLU A 53 -11.10 4.46 14.40
N SER A 54 -9.92 5.10 14.33
CA SER A 54 -8.73 4.53 13.71
C SER A 54 -8.23 3.29 14.43
N ASN A 55 -8.14 2.18 13.70
CA ASN A 55 -7.47 1.00 14.18
C ASN A 55 -5.94 1.17 14.22
N PHE A 56 -5.36 2.13 13.47
CA PHE A 56 -3.95 2.50 13.60
C PHE A 56 -3.69 3.11 14.97
N PHE A 57 -4.49 4.12 15.35
CA PHE A 57 -4.39 4.71 16.68
C PHE A 57 -4.55 3.66 17.76
N ARG A 58 -5.60 2.82 17.68
CA ARG A 58 -5.85 1.74 18.65
C ARG A 58 -4.66 0.80 18.78
N TYR A 59 -4.10 0.35 17.66
CA TYR A 59 -2.97 -0.57 17.68
C TYR A 59 -1.75 0.05 18.37
N PHE A 60 -1.36 1.24 17.96
CA PHE A 60 -0.15 1.88 18.48
C PHE A 60 -0.30 2.34 19.93
N VAL A 61 -1.47 2.84 20.34
CA VAL A 61 -1.69 3.27 21.73
C VAL A 61 -1.73 2.06 22.68
N LEU A 62 -2.41 0.96 22.31
CA LEU A 62 -2.45 -0.24 23.13
C LEU A 62 -1.10 -0.97 23.23
N ASN A 63 -0.26 -0.81 22.24
CA ASN A 63 1.09 -1.40 22.23
C ASN A 63 2.20 -0.37 22.51
N PHE A 64 1.87 0.84 22.97
CA PHE A 64 2.80 1.94 23.14
C PHE A 64 4.04 1.55 23.97
N ASN A 65 3.83 1.00 25.15
CA ASN A 65 4.90 0.58 26.07
C ASN A 65 5.64 -0.65 25.54
N LYS A 66 4.92 -1.62 24.95
CA LYS A 66 5.51 -2.83 24.34
C LYS A 66 6.45 -2.48 23.19
N LEU A 67 6.05 -1.55 22.34
CA LEU A 67 6.83 -1.04 21.22
C LEU A 67 7.95 -0.07 21.68
N GLY A 68 7.87 0.41 22.91
CA GLY A 68 8.80 1.40 23.44
C GLY A 68 8.76 2.73 22.71
N LEU A 69 7.58 3.17 22.26
CA LEU A 69 7.43 4.42 21.52
C LEU A 69 7.87 5.62 22.37
N LYS A 70 8.49 6.59 21.72
CA LYS A 70 8.75 7.90 22.33
C LYS A 70 7.48 8.75 22.34
N GLN A 71 6.71 8.72 21.24
CA GLN A 71 5.49 9.49 21.09
C GLN A 71 4.62 8.89 19.98
N LEU A 72 3.30 8.99 20.12
CA LEU A 72 2.33 8.71 19.08
C LEU A 72 1.56 9.98 18.73
N ILE A 73 1.62 10.40 17.47
CA ILE A 73 0.86 11.53 16.93
C ILE A 73 -0.21 10.99 16.01
N THR A 74 -1.44 11.51 16.11
CA THR A 74 -2.49 11.21 15.15
C THR A 74 -3.27 12.46 14.74
N THR A 75 -3.73 12.53 13.51
CA THR A 75 -4.55 13.63 13.01
C THR A 75 -5.67 13.12 12.13
N SER A 76 -6.88 13.66 12.31
CA SER A 76 -8.00 13.40 11.41
C SER A 76 -8.06 14.40 10.26
N TYR A 77 -8.83 14.05 9.22
CA TYR A 77 -9.18 14.94 8.12
C TYR A 77 -10.64 15.40 8.27
N LYS A 78 -10.88 16.71 8.23
CA LYS A 78 -12.18 17.33 8.50
C LYS A 78 -13.36 16.89 7.63
N PRO A 79 -13.18 16.60 6.31
CA PRO A 79 -14.26 16.09 5.49
C PRO A 79 -14.64 14.65 5.79
N SER A 80 -13.92 13.94 6.65
CA SER A 80 -14.29 12.59 7.05
C SER A 80 -15.69 12.56 7.65
N PRO A 81 -16.62 11.76 7.14
CA PRO A 81 -17.93 11.55 7.75
C PRO A 81 -17.84 11.03 9.19
N VAL A 82 -16.69 10.49 9.57
CA VAL A 82 -16.41 9.89 10.87
C VAL A 82 -15.89 10.90 11.88
N ALA A 83 -15.31 11.99 11.45
CA ALA A 83 -14.89 13.09 12.36
C ALA A 83 -16.01 13.60 13.28
N ASN A 84 -17.23 13.11 13.09
CA ASN A 84 -18.45 13.45 13.86
C ASN A 84 -18.91 12.35 14.80
N THR A 85 -18.36 11.14 14.75
CA THR A 85 -18.76 10.03 15.60
C THR A 85 -17.78 9.85 16.75
N GLN A 86 -17.84 10.75 17.73
CA GLN A 86 -17.00 10.74 18.96
C GLN A 86 -17.18 9.51 19.87
N LEU A 87 -17.84 8.45 19.39
CA LEU A 87 -18.42 7.44 20.27
C LEU A 87 -17.56 6.19 20.48
N ALA A 88 -16.67 5.84 19.55
CA ALA A 88 -16.02 4.53 19.62
C ALA A 88 -14.87 4.44 20.65
N LEU A 89 -14.15 5.54 20.90
CA LEU A 89 -13.07 5.55 21.87
C LEU A 89 -13.54 5.70 23.33
N PHE A 90 -14.67 6.42 23.53
CA PHE A 90 -15.13 6.80 24.87
C PHE A 90 -16.34 6.01 25.37
N GLY A 91 -16.81 5.00 24.60
CA GLY A 91 -18.00 4.22 24.94
C GLY A 91 -19.28 5.07 24.90
N ASP A 92 -20.36 4.53 25.49
CA ASP A 92 -21.69 5.18 25.55
C ASP A 92 -21.78 6.44 26.45
N ASP A 93 -20.66 7.07 26.77
CA ASP A 93 -20.65 8.26 27.62
C ASP A 93 -21.17 9.49 26.85
N LYS A 94 -22.51 9.61 26.82
CA LYS A 94 -23.29 10.67 26.18
C LYS A 94 -22.96 12.07 26.70
N THR A 95 -22.10 12.20 27.69
CA THR A 95 -21.75 13.49 28.31
C THR A 95 -20.78 14.31 27.46
N LEU A 96 -20.04 13.70 26.56
CA LEU A 96 -19.14 14.39 25.62
C LEU A 96 -19.88 14.96 24.38
N ALA A 97 -21.06 14.44 24.08
CA ALA A 97 -21.85 14.86 22.91
C ALA A 97 -22.72 16.12 23.16
N LYS A 98 -22.73 16.70 24.36
CA LYS A 98 -23.55 17.88 24.69
C LYS A 98 -22.77 19.18 24.72
N SER A 99 -22.24 19.62 23.59
CA SER A 99 -22.07 21.05 23.36
C SER A 99 -23.33 21.60 22.72
N LYS A 100 -24.00 22.57 23.38
CA LYS A 100 -25.16 23.29 22.83
C LYS A 100 -24.71 24.08 21.58
N GLY A 101 -25.12 23.61 20.41
CA GLY A 101 -24.84 24.20 19.11
C GLY A 101 -24.51 23.12 18.08
N ARG A 102 -24.69 23.37 16.76
CA ARG A 102 -24.12 22.50 15.72
C ARG A 102 -22.63 22.41 15.97
N PRO A 103 -22.06 21.24 16.29
CA PRO A 103 -20.62 21.13 16.49
C PRO A 103 -19.92 21.64 15.22
N LYS A 104 -19.03 22.61 15.35
CA LYS A 104 -18.08 22.91 14.29
C LYS A 104 -17.27 21.62 14.10
N ILE A 105 -17.39 21.03 12.93
CA ILE A 105 -16.61 19.84 12.55
C ILE A 105 -15.17 20.33 12.40
N ASN A 106 -14.33 20.05 13.38
CA ASN A 106 -12.91 20.36 13.35
C ASN A 106 -12.15 19.04 13.20
N ALA A 107 -11.09 19.05 12.39
CA ALA A 107 -10.10 18.00 12.44
C ALA A 107 -9.45 18.00 13.84
N ASN A 108 -9.05 16.82 14.31
CA ASN A 108 -8.49 16.64 15.64
C ASN A 108 -7.04 16.15 15.57
N LYS A 109 -6.27 16.48 16.59
CA LYS A 109 -4.92 16.02 16.82
C LYS A 109 -4.84 15.37 18.20
N PHE A 110 -4.25 14.16 18.27
CA PHE A 110 -3.83 13.54 19.53
C PHE A 110 -2.31 13.44 19.55
N ILE A 111 -1.73 13.75 20.71
CA ILE A 111 -0.32 13.52 21.00
C ILE A 111 -0.25 12.69 22.27
N ILE A 112 0.23 11.47 22.19
CA ILE A 112 0.39 10.54 23.29
C ILE A 112 1.88 10.43 23.62
N ASN A 113 2.27 10.82 24.80
CA ASN A 113 3.64 10.76 25.31
C ASN A 113 3.82 9.62 26.32
N GLU A 114 2.73 9.19 26.95
CA GLU A 114 2.73 8.11 27.93
C GLU A 114 1.38 7.41 27.98
N VAL A 115 1.39 6.15 28.36
CA VAL A 115 0.19 5.36 28.63
C VAL A 115 0.33 4.65 29.98
N GLN A 116 -0.75 4.66 30.78
CA GLN A 116 -0.79 4.09 32.12
C GLN A 116 -2.16 3.47 32.39
N ASP A 117 -2.20 2.40 33.17
CA ASP A 117 -3.42 1.86 33.76
C ASP A 117 -3.93 2.85 34.84
N ILE A 118 -4.91 3.68 34.47
CA ILE A 118 -5.44 4.77 35.33
C ILE A 118 -6.43 4.26 36.34
N ASP A 119 -7.23 3.24 35.98
CA ASP A 119 -8.21 2.69 36.92
C ASP A 119 -7.62 1.59 37.83
N ARG A 120 -6.39 1.19 37.57
CA ARG A 120 -5.63 0.22 38.37
C ARG A 120 -6.31 -1.14 38.45
N ASP A 121 -7.00 -1.51 37.35
CA ASP A 121 -7.62 -2.84 37.25
C ASP A 121 -6.62 -3.94 36.81
N GLY A 122 -5.38 -3.54 36.51
CA GLY A 122 -4.29 -4.44 36.10
C GLY A 122 -4.20 -4.63 34.60
N GLU A 123 -5.08 -4.02 33.82
CA GLU A 123 -5.11 -4.10 32.36
C GLU A 123 -5.13 -2.70 31.73
N PHE A 124 -4.16 -2.40 30.86
CA PHE A 124 -4.20 -1.18 30.06
C PHE A 124 -5.13 -1.36 28.86
N ASN A 125 -6.13 -0.50 28.74
CA ASN A 125 -7.14 -0.55 27.69
C ASN A 125 -7.58 0.85 27.20
N LEU A 126 -8.49 0.93 26.22
CA LEU A 126 -8.94 2.20 25.64
C LEU A 126 -9.67 3.12 26.63
N LYS A 127 -10.22 2.59 27.73
CA LYS A 127 -10.84 3.43 28.78
C LYS A 127 -9.78 4.23 29.52
N ASP A 128 -8.59 3.64 29.73
CA ASP A 128 -7.45 4.35 30.33
C ASP A 128 -6.97 5.46 29.43
N VAL A 129 -6.84 5.19 28.14
CA VAL A 129 -6.49 6.22 27.14
C VAL A 129 -7.48 7.37 27.19
N ALA A 130 -8.77 7.08 27.22
CA ALA A 130 -9.83 8.07 27.30
C ALA A 130 -9.75 8.92 28.59
N LYS A 131 -9.49 8.28 29.74
CA LYS A 131 -9.29 8.96 31.02
C LYS A 131 -8.04 9.84 30.99
N GLN A 132 -6.92 9.30 30.48
CA GLN A 132 -5.67 10.04 30.34
C GLN A 132 -5.83 11.31 29.49
N LEU A 133 -6.45 11.20 28.32
CA LEU A 133 -6.69 12.35 27.45
C LEU A 133 -7.54 13.46 28.10
N LYS A 134 -8.42 13.08 29.05
CA LYS A 134 -9.24 14.04 29.81
C LYS A 134 -8.50 14.69 30.98
N THR A 135 -7.59 13.98 31.60
CA THR A 135 -7.02 14.36 32.90
C THR A 135 -5.53 14.59 32.89
N ASN A 136 -4.81 14.02 31.94
CA ASN A 136 -3.36 14.04 31.89
C ASN A 136 -2.85 15.23 31.08
N LYS A 137 -1.97 16.03 31.71
CA LYS A 137 -1.29 17.18 31.06
C LYS A 137 -0.16 16.74 30.10
N HIS A 138 0.27 15.48 30.15
CA HIS A 138 1.34 14.94 29.32
C HIS A 138 0.85 14.45 27.95
N ASN A 139 -0.45 14.17 27.82
CA ASN A 139 -1.09 13.80 26.56
C ASN A 139 -2.02 14.92 26.10
N GLU A 140 -2.10 15.14 24.80
CA GLU A 140 -2.89 16.22 24.21
C GLU A 140 -4.01 15.69 23.33
N TRP A 141 -5.17 16.29 23.46
CA TRP A 141 -6.27 16.25 22.51
C TRP A 141 -6.70 17.67 22.18
N THR A 142 -6.41 18.11 20.97
CA THR A 142 -6.72 19.48 20.53
C THR A 142 -7.29 19.48 19.10
N PRO A 143 -8.20 20.40 18.77
CA PRO A 143 -8.59 20.62 17.40
C PRO A 143 -7.39 21.13 16.59
N LEU A 144 -7.32 20.74 15.33
CA LEU A 144 -6.43 21.36 14.36
C LEU A 144 -6.99 22.76 13.97
N GLU A 145 -6.11 23.68 13.61
CA GLU A 145 -6.51 24.98 13.06
C GLU A 145 -7.14 24.83 11.67
N GLY A 146 -6.56 23.93 10.86
CA GLY A 146 -7.00 23.60 9.51
C GLY A 146 -8.00 22.43 9.44
N ASP A 147 -8.12 21.88 8.24
CA ASP A 147 -8.99 20.74 7.94
C ASP A 147 -8.29 19.38 8.12
N GLY A 148 -7.01 19.38 8.49
CA GLY A 148 -6.22 18.15 8.66
C GLY A 148 -5.71 17.57 7.35
N ASP A 149 -5.74 18.30 6.25
CA ASP A 149 -5.08 17.88 5.01
C ASP A 149 -3.59 17.64 5.28
N PHE A 150 -3.07 16.50 4.85
CA PHE A 150 -1.66 16.12 5.09
C PHE A 150 -0.65 17.11 4.49
N ARG A 151 -1.08 17.97 3.55
CA ARG A 151 -0.29 19.02 2.91
C ARG A 151 -0.30 20.33 3.67
N SER A 152 -1.19 20.50 4.65
CA SER A 152 -1.26 21.74 5.45
C SER A 152 0.02 21.94 6.24
N ASP A 153 0.39 23.19 6.50
CA ASP A 153 1.60 23.54 7.27
C ASP A 153 1.58 22.88 8.66
N GLU A 154 0.42 22.78 9.29
CA GLU A 154 0.25 22.15 10.60
C GLU A 154 0.56 20.65 10.54
N CYS A 155 -0.01 19.91 9.58
CA CYS A 155 0.25 18.49 9.38
C CYS A 155 1.70 18.23 8.94
N VAL A 156 2.26 19.10 8.11
CA VAL A 156 3.67 19.03 7.69
C VAL A 156 4.61 19.25 8.89
N ASN A 157 4.28 20.16 9.80
CA ASN A 157 5.08 20.37 11.01
C ASN A 157 5.04 19.17 11.95
N LEU A 158 3.91 18.46 12.04
CA LEU A 158 3.81 17.18 12.76
C LEU A 158 4.58 16.06 12.04
N LEU A 159 4.50 16.02 10.72
CA LEU A 159 5.29 15.09 9.91
C LEU A 159 6.80 15.26 10.15
N LYS A 160 7.29 16.50 10.20
CA LYS A 160 8.72 16.77 10.47
C LYS A 160 9.18 16.21 11.81
N GLN A 161 8.31 16.22 12.82
CA GLN A 161 8.61 15.71 14.18
C GLN A 161 8.59 14.17 14.23
N SER A 162 7.93 13.50 13.31
CA SER A 162 7.81 12.05 13.29
C SER A 162 9.04 11.36 12.70
N ASP A 163 9.26 10.12 13.10
CA ASP A 163 10.25 9.22 12.53
C ASP A 163 9.60 8.27 11.52
N ILE A 164 8.45 7.69 11.90
CA ILE A 164 7.76 6.66 11.13
C ILE A 164 6.30 7.08 10.92
N VAL A 165 5.84 7.01 9.68
CA VAL A 165 4.43 7.25 9.32
C VAL A 165 3.74 5.93 9.05
N VAL A 166 2.61 5.65 9.75
CA VAL A 166 1.82 4.44 9.54
C VAL A 166 0.36 4.83 9.35
N THR A 167 -0.17 4.63 8.14
CA THR A 167 -1.52 5.12 7.81
C THR A 167 -2.10 4.49 6.54
N ASN A 168 -3.37 4.79 6.30
CA ASN A 168 -4.07 4.54 5.04
C ASN A 168 -4.37 5.88 4.35
N PRO A 169 -3.48 6.40 3.48
CA PRO A 169 -3.70 7.68 2.81
C PRO A 169 -4.78 7.57 1.71
N PRO A 170 -5.40 8.68 1.30
CA PRO A 170 -6.32 8.69 0.18
C PRO A 170 -5.67 8.14 -1.10
N PHE A 171 -6.26 7.10 -1.70
CA PHE A 171 -5.68 6.43 -2.88
C PHE A 171 -5.53 7.35 -4.08
N SER A 172 -6.42 8.33 -4.22
CA SER A 172 -6.35 9.35 -5.29
C SER A 172 -5.13 10.27 -5.18
N LEU A 173 -4.61 10.46 -3.97
CA LEU A 173 -3.46 11.32 -3.65
C LEU A 173 -2.18 10.52 -3.35
N PHE A 174 -2.19 9.21 -3.54
CA PHE A 174 -1.09 8.31 -3.16
C PHE A 174 0.28 8.75 -3.69
N ARG A 175 0.36 9.19 -4.96
CA ARG A 175 1.64 9.65 -5.57
C ARG A 175 2.20 10.88 -4.89
N GLU A 176 1.33 11.84 -4.59
CA GLU A 176 1.69 13.07 -3.91
C GLU A 176 2.10 12.80 -2.46
N TYR A 177 1.37 11.89 -1.80
CA TYR A 177 1.66 11.46 -0.45
C TYR A 177 3.03 10.77 -0.33
N VAL A 178 3.32 9.79 -1.19
CA VAL A 178 4.63 9.12 -1.23
C VAL A 178 5.75 10.11 -1.51
N LYS A 179 5.53 11.04 -2.46
CA LYS A 179 6.52 12.11 -2.72
C LYS A 179 6.82 12.90 -1.45
N GLN A 180 5.80 13.33 -0.71
CA GLN A 180 5.97 14.09 0.53
C GLN A 180 6.78 13.30 1.57
N LEU A 181 6.50 12.00 1.76
CA LEU A 181 7.25 11.15 2.69
C LEU A 181 8.75 11.10 2.34
N PHE A 182 9.07 11.01 1.06
CA PHE A 182 10.46 11.04 0.60
C PHE A 182 11.11 12.42 0.69
N ASP A 183 10.37 13.50 0.40
CA ASP A 183 10.86 14.87 0.51
C ASP A 183 11.24 15.21 1.97
N TYR A 184 10.55 14.62 2.94
CA TYR A 184 10.82 14.78 4.38
C TYR A 184 11.61 13.61 4.99
N GLU A 185 12.16 12.71 4.17
CA GLU A 185 13.01 11.59 4.58
C GLU A 185 12.37 10.70 5.67
N LYS A 186 11.06 10.42 5.55
CA LYS A 186 10.34 9.62 6.52
C LYS A 186 10.43 8.13 6.23
N GLN A 187 10.54 7.35 7.30
CA GLN A 187 10.21 5.93 7.27
C GLN A 187 8.68 5.79 7.26
N PHE A 188 8.16 4.76 6.61
CA PHE A 188 6.70 4.60 6.53
C PHE A 188 6.25 3.17 6.24
N VAL A 189 5.01 2.88 6.67
CA VAL A 189 4.22 1.69 6.32
C VAL A 189 2.83 2.20 5.95
N ILE A 190 2.49 2.21 4.67
CA ILE A 190 1.24 2.81 4.17
C ILE A 190 0.48 1.87 3.24
N ILE A 191 -0.84 2.01 3.21
CA ILE A 191 -1.70 1.26 2.30
C ILE A 191 -1.84 2.02 0.99
N GLY A 192 -1.83 1.29 -0.11
CA GLY A 192 -2.08 1.84 -1.44
C GLY A 192 -2.63 0.81 -2.40
N ASN A 193 -3.01 1.25 -3.59
CA ASN A 193 -3.42 0.35 -4.65
C ASN A 193 -2.20 -0.31 -5.28
N MET A 194 -2.20 -1.63 -5.44
CA MET A 194 -1.09 -2.38 -6.04
C MET A 194 -0.70 -1.88 -7.44
N ASN A 195 -1.64 -1.33 -8.20
CA ASN A 195 -1.31 -0.75 -9.51
C ASN A 195 -0.33 0.42 -9.41
N ALA A 196 -0.17 1.03 -8.22
CA ALA A 196 0.79 2.11 -8.02
C ALA A 196 2.24 1.70 -8.31
N ILE A 197 2.58 0.41 -8.19
CA ILE A 197 3.91 -0.11 -8.57
C ILE A 197 4.26 0.17 -10.04
N THR A 198 3.28 0.47 -10.88
CA THR A 198 3.48 0.74 -12.31
C THR A 198 3.55 2.24 -12.62
N TYR A 199 3.32 3.10 -11.63
CA TYR A 199 3.33 4.55 -11.85
C TYR A 199 4.76 5.05 -12.10
N LYS A 200 4.89 6.02 -12.98
CA LYS A 200 6.19 6.62 -13.34
C LYS A 200 6.90 7.32 -12.17
N GLU A 201 6.13 7.74 -11.16
CA GLU A 201 6.64 8.36 -9.93
C GLU A 201 7.06 7.33 -8.88
N ILE A 202 6.46 6.13 -8.90
CA ILE A 202 6.64 5.09 -7.87
C ILE A 202 7.68 4.05 -8.31
N PHE A 203 7.60 3.57 -9.55
CA PHE A 203 8.47 2.49 -10.01
C PHE A 203 9.97 2.80 -9.92
N PRO A 204 10.45 4.03 -10.21
CA PRO A 204 11.86 4.39 -10.01
C PRO A 204 12.36 4.22 -8.56
N LEU A 205 11.48 4.46 -7.57
CA LEU A 205 11.81 4.24 -6.16
C LEU A 205 11.97 2.75 -5.85
N ILE A 206 11.11 1.91 -6.44
CA ILE A 206 11.20 0.44 -6.32
C ILE A 206 12.49 -0.06 -6.97
N LYS A 207 12.78 0.39 -8.19
CA LYS A 207 14.02 0.05 -8.91
C LYS A 207 15.28 0.46 -8.13
N ALA A 208 15.25 1.64 -7.52
CA ALA A 208 16.35 2.17 -6.70
C ALA A 208 16.45 1.50 -5.31
N ASN A 209 15.62 0.49 -5.03
CA ASN A 209 15.54 -0.17 -3.73
C ASN A 209 15.33 0.80 -2.56
N ARG A 210 14.46 1.80 -2.76
CA ARG A 210 14.07 2.80 -1.76
C ARG A 210 12.62 2.63 -1.30
N LEU A 211 11.81 1.89 -2.05
CA LEU A 211 10.40 1.57 -1.77
C LEU A 211 10.14 0.13 -2.17
N TRP A 212 9.36 -0.58 -1.37
CA TRP A 212 8.95 -1.96 -1.66
C TRP A 212 7.57 -2.27 -1.09
N LEU A 213 7.07 -3.46 -1.38
CA LEU A 213 5.80 -3.94 -0.85
C LEU A 213 5.98 -4.44 0.58
N GLY A 214 4.94 -4.33 1.40
CA GLY A 214 4.95 -4.73 2.80
C GLY A 214 5.16 -6.22 3.05
N ALA A 215 5.26 -6.58 4.31
CA ALA A 215 5.60 -7.91 4.77
C ALA A 215 4.46 -8.92 4.62
N THR A 216 3.20 -8.49 4.74
CA THR A 216 2.04 -9.38 4.62
C THR A 216 1.50 -9.45 3.20
N GLY A 217 0.57 -10.38 2.95
CA GLY A 217 0.10 -10.73 1.61
C GLY A 217 -0.34 -9.54 0.76
N ASN A 218 0.38 -9.31 -0.32
CA ASN A 218 0.11 -8.21 -1.24
C ASN A 218 -0.88 -8.64 -2.33
N GLY A 219 -1.87 -7.78 -2.59
CA GLY A 219 -2.97 -8.06 -3.50
C GLY A 219 -3.94 -9.13 -2.99
N SER A 220 -3.84 -9.49 -1.72
CA SER A 220 -4.77 -10.38 -1.05
C SER A 220 -5.99 -9.61 -0.55
N ASP A 221 -6.88 -10.34 0.06
CA ASP A 221 -8.24 -9.95 0.41
C ASP A 221 -8.32 -8.94 1.57
N MET A 222 -7.69 -7.78 1.44
CA MET A 222 -7.88 -6.71 2.42
C MET A 222 -9.32 -6.23 2.41
N VAL A 223 -9.95 -6.32 3.57
CA VAL A 223 -11.32 -5.85 3.80
C VAL A 223 -11.28 -4.59 4.64
N PHE A 224 -12.07 -3.62 4.24
CA PHE A 224 -12.16 -2.33 4.92
C PHE A 224 -13.57 -2.12 5.43
N ALA A 225 -13.70 -1.58 6.63
CA ALA A 225 -14.96 -1.00 7.05
C ALA A 225 -15.16 0.34 6.32
N VAL A 226 -16.41 0.66 6.02
CA VAL A 226 -16.78 1.92 5.38
C VAL A 226 -17.74 2.69 6.28
N PRO A 227 -17.78 4.03 6.20
CA PRO A 227 -18.71 4.83 6.97
C PRO A 227 -20.18 4.45 6.69
N ASN A 228 -21.02 4.54 7.71
CA ASN A 228 -22.46 4.31 7.56
C ASN A 228 -23.05 5.17 6.44
N GLY A 229 -23.76 4.53 5.50
CA GLY A 229 -24.37 5.19 4.35
C GLY A 229 -23.43 5.41 3.15
N ALA A 230 -22.21 4.90 3.18
CA ALA A 230 -21.33 4.89 2.01
C ALA A 230 -21.88 3.93 0.92
N GLU A 231 -21.82 4.35 -0.33
CA GLU A 231 -22.18 3.50 -1.46
C GLU A 231 -21.11 2.43 -1.70
N ILE A 232 -21.44 1.19 -1.40
CA ILE A 232 -20.57 0.03 -1.66
C ILE A 232 -21.14 -0.73 -2.86
N ALA A 233 -20.28 -1.02 -3.84
CA ALA A 233 -20.68 -1.89 -4.94
C ALA A 233 -21.08 -3.28 -4.40
N GLU A 234 -22.24 -3.78 -4.82
CA GLU A 234 -22.78 -5.05 -4.32
C GLU A 234 -21.81 -6.23 -4.47
N GLY A 235 -21.06 -6.26 -5.57
CA GLY A 235 -20.03 -7.28 -5.79
C GLY A 235 -18.88 -7.25 -4.78
N ASP A 236 -18.50 -6.08 -4.27
CA ASP A 236 -17.44 -5.95 -3.28
C ASP A 236 -17.96 -6.23 -1.86
N ARG A 237 -19.20 -5.86 -1.56
CA ARG A 237 -19.93 -6.27 -0.34
C ARG A 237 -20.03 -7.79 -0.24
N GLN A 238 -20.44 -8.47 -1.32
CA GLN A 238 -20.53 -9.94 -1.36
C GLN A 238 -19.15 -10.61 -1.20
N LYS A 239 -18.10 -10.03 -1.75
CA LYS A 239 -16.73 -10.55 -1.55
C LYS A 239 -16.28 -10.41 -0.10
N ALA A 240 -16.57 -9.26 0.55
CA ALA A 240 -16.28 -9.07 1.97
C ALA A 240 -17.06 -10.07 2.84
N ALA A 241 -18.35 -10.29 2.54
CA ALA A 241 -19.20 -11.25 3.26
C ALA A 241 -18.68 -12.69 3.17
N ARG A 242 -18.12 -13.12 2.02
CA ARG A 242 -17.46 -14.44 1.87
C ARG A 242 -16.23 -14.63 2.75
N LEU A 243 -15.60 -13.53 3.17
CA LEU A 243 -14.46 -13.49 4.08
C LEU A 243 -14.89 -13.33 5.55
N GLY A 244 -16.21 -13.37 5.83
CA GLY A 244 -16.76 -13.27 7.18
C GLY A 244 -17.14 -11.86 7.62
N TYR A 245 -17.00 -10.85 6.75
CA TYR A 245 -17.34 -9.45 7.05
C TYR A 245 -18.70 -9.09 6.49
N VAL A 246 -19.72 -9.02 7.36
CA VAL A 246 -21.12 -8.74 6.99
C VAL A 246 -21.47 -7.32 7.43
N GLY A 247 -22.08 -6.53 6.54
CA GLY A 247 -22.51 -5.16 6.81
C GLY A 247 -21.77 -4.12 5.99
N ASP A 248 -21.32 -3.04 6.63
CA ASP A 248 -20.65 -1.91 5.96
C ASP A 248 -19.15 -2.18 5.75
N TYR A 249 -18.89 -3.21 4.95
CA TYR A 249 -17.53 -3.63 4.58
C TYR A 249 -17.38 -3.73 3.07
N THR A 250 -16.22 -3.34 2.58
CA THR A 250 -15.82 -3.50 1.18
C THR A 250 -14.51 -4.26 1.07
N ARG A 251 -14.37 -5.07 0.02
CA ARG A 251 -13.10 -5.69 -0.34
C ARG A 251 -12.45 -4.90 -1.47
N LEU A 252 -11.31 -4.31 -1.22
CA LEU A 252 -10.49 -3.68 -2.24
C LEU A 252 -9.36 -4.62 -2.67
N GLY A 253 -9.64 -5.47 -3.64
CA GLY A 253 -8.81 -6.60 -4.04
C GLY A 253 -7.42 -6.28 -4.60
N ASN A 254 -7.09 -5.01 -4.76
CA ASN A 254 -5.78 -4.55 -5.21
C ASN A 254 -5.08 -3.69 -4.16
N SER A 255 -5.51 -3.73 -2.91
CA SER A 255 -4.83 -3.02 -1.83
C SER A 255 -3.61 -3.81 -1.35
N CYS A 256 -2.54 -3.11 -1.05
CA CYS A 256 -1.33 -3.67 -0.47
C CYS A 256 -0.59 -2.64 0.37
N TRP A 257 0.33 -3.12 1.20
CA TRP A 257 1.23 -2.26 1.95
C TRP A 257 2.42 -1.82 1.10
N PHE A 258 2.83 -0.58 1.27
CA PHE A 258 4.04 0.02 0.73
C PHE A 258 4.90 0.53 1.88
N THR A 259 6.21 0.32 1.79
CA THR A 259 7.11 0.65 2.90
C THR A 259 8.53 0.92 2.42
N ASN A 260 9.30 1.59 3.25
CA ASN A 260 10.76 1.67 3.18
C ASN A 260 11.42 1.15 4.46
N LEU A 261 10.64 0.52 5.37
CA LEU A 261 11.15 -0.26 6.49
C LEU A 261 11.51 -1.67 6.02
N ASP A 262 12.66 -2.16 6.42
CA ASP A 262 13.09 -3.51 6.06
C ASP A 262 12.31 -4.58 6.82
N HIS A 263 12.17 -5.76 6.22
CA HIS A 263 11.45 -6.90 6.81
C HIS A 263 11.94 -8.24 6.25
N GLY A 264 11.79 -9.30 7.03
CA GLY A 264 12.36 -10.61 6.73
C GLY A 264 11.87 -11.26 5.43
N ARG A 265 10.67 -10.91 4.95
CA ARG A 265 10.15 -11.46 3.68
C ARG A 265 11.02 -11.08 2.47
N ARG A 266 11.62 -9.88 2.45
CA ARG A 266 12.48 -9.42 1.36
C ARG A 266 13.77 -10.22 1.24
N HIS A 267 14.21 -10.83 2.33
CA HIS A 267 15.46 -11.59 2.41
C HIS A 267 15.24 -13.11 2.24
N LYS A 268 13.98 -13.55 2.05
CA LYS A 268 13.69 -14.95 1.76
C LYS A 268 14.09 -15.27 0.32
N PRO A 269 15.03 -16.20 0.08
CA PRO A 269 15.38 -16.60 -1.27
C PRO A 269 14.20 -17.20 -1.99
N LEU A 270 13.95 -16.77 -3.23
CA LEU A 270 12.98 -17.42 -4.08
C LEU A 270 13.55 -18.76 -4.55
N PRO A 271 12.89 -19.90 -4.25
CA PRO A 271 13.33 -21.20 -4.74
C PRO A 271 13.16 -21.27 -6.26
N LEU A 272 14.22 -21.64 -6.96
CA LEU A 272 14.27 -21.62 -8.41
C LEU A 272 14.66 -23.01 -8.95
N MET A 273 14.08 -23.37 -10.09
CA MET A 273 14.48 -24.51 -10.90
C MET A 273 15.48 -24.08 -11.98
N THR A 274 16.27 -25.02 -12.48
CA THR A 274 17.07 -24.79 -13.68
C THR A 274 16.17 -24.62 -14.90
N LYS A 275 16.69 -24.00 -15.96
CA LYS A 275 15.95 -23.85 -17.23
C LYS A 275 15.48 -25.18 -17.79
N ALA A 276 16.29 -26.21 -17.70
CA ALA A 276 15.97 -27.57 -18.13
C ALA A 276 14.79 -28.17 -17.33
N GLU A 277 14.78 -28.00 -16.00
CA GLU A 277 13.69 -28.45 -15.14
C GLU A 277 12.39 -27.71 -15.42
N VAL A 278 12.45 -26.38 -15.58
CA VAL A 278 11.26 -25.60 -15.95
C VAL A 278 10.68 -26.08 -17.26
N ILE A 279 11.48 -26.34 -18.29
CA ILE A 279 11.02 -26.88 -19.58
C ILE A 279 10.37 -28.25 -19.39
N LYS A 280 10.96 -29.11 -18.57
CA LYS A 280 10.43 -30.46 -18.30
C LYS A 280 9.06 -30.46 -17.63
N PHE A 281 8.84 -29.54 -16.69
CA PHE A 281 7.61 -29.48 -15.89
C PHE A 281 6.57 -28.48 -16.40
N SER A 282 6.87 -27.71 -17.45
CA SER A 282 5.94 -26.74 -18.03
C SER A 282 5.08 -27.32 -19.13
N ALA A 283 3.77 -27.12 -19.06
CA ALA A 283 2.83 -27.57 -20.11
C ALA A 283 2.97 -26.79 -21.43
N LYS A 284 3.62 -25.61 -21.43
CA LYS A 284 3.87 -24.77 -22.61
C LYS A 284 5.35 -24.46 -22.67
N LYS A 285 5.88 -24.23 -23.89
CA LYS A 285 7.26 -23.75 -24.05
C LYS A 285 7.43 -22.46 -23.24
N PRO A 286 8.21 -22.47 -22.15
CA PRO A 286 8.60 -21.26 -21.47
C PRO A 286 9.77 -20.61 -22.21
N PHE A 287 10.03 -19.34 -21.93
CA PHE A 287 11.23 -18.63 -22.37
C PHE A 287 11.27 -18.21 -23.83
N GLU A 288 10.13 -17.76 -24.39
CA GLU A 288 10.15 -17.10 -25.70
C GLU A 288 10.98 -15.80 -25.61
N LYS A 289 11.71 -15.46 -26.67
CA LYS A 289 12.43 -14.20 -26.77
C LYS A 289 11.50 -13.09 -27.19
N TYR A 290 11.68 -11.90 -26.62
CA TYR A 290 10.98 -10.71 -27.16
C TYR A 290 11.55 -10.34 -28.53
N ASP A 291 10.70 -9.93 -29.45
CA ASP A 291 11.09 -9.54 -30.79
C ASP A 291 11.81 -8.19 -30.80
N ASN A 292 11.44 -7.33 -29.88
CA ASN A 292 11.87 -5.94 -29.85
C ASN A 292 12.78 -5.59 -28.65
N TYR A 293 13.20 -6.59 -27.88
CA TYR A 293 14.12 -6.42 -26.77
C TYR A 293 14.94 -7.69 -26.48
N ASN A 294 16.19 -7.52 -26.08
CA ASN A 294 17.07 -8.66 -25.78
C ASN A 294 16.80 -9.24 -24.39
N ALA A 295 15.64 -9.88 -24.21
CA ALA A 295 15.26 -10.57 -22.99
C ALA A 295 14.34 -11.76 -23.33
N ILE A 296 14.10 -12.63 -22.34
CA ILE A 296 13.16 -13.74 -22.43
C ILE A 296 11.89 -13.44 -21.65
N GLU A 297 10.77 -13.92 -22.15
CA GLU A 297 9.49 -13.94 -21.44
C GLU A 297 9.48 -15.05 -20.39
N VAL A 298 9.13 -14.73 -19.16
CA VAL A 298 8.89 -15.67 -18.07
C VAL A 298 7.48 -15.43 -17.53
N SER A 299 6.51 -16.17 -18.04
CA SER A 299 5.09 -15.91 -17.79
C SER A 299 4.65 -16.13 -16.33
N PHE A 300 5.40 -16.88 -15.54
CA PHE A 300 5.10 -17.17 -14.13
C PHE A 300 6.34 -16.99 -13.25
N VAL A 301 6.19 -16.38 -12.09
CA VAL A 301 7.30 -16.16 -11.13
C VAL A 301 7.99 -17.46 -10.75
N LYS A 302 7.24 -18.55 -10.57
CA LYS A 302 7.79 -19.89 -10.25
C LYS A 302 8.66 -20.49 -11.37
N ASN A 303 8.59 -19.94 -12.57
CA ASN A 303 9.33 -20.41 -13.73
C ASN A 303 10.62 -19.58 -13.99
N ILE A 304 10.98 -18.68 -13.12
CA ILE A 304 12.26 -17.96 -13.22
C ILE A 304 13.39 -18.99 -13.13
N PRO A 305 14.22 -19.14 -14.19
CA PRO A 305 15.29 -20.14 -14.19
C PRO A 305 16.49 -19.68 -13.35
N SER A 306 17.09 -20.60 -12.59
CA SER A 306 18.25 -20.32 -11.72
C SER A 306 19.55 -20.14 -12.49
N ASP A 307 19.65 -20.65 -13.72
CA ASP A 307 20.84 -20.78 -14.54
C ASP A 307 20.80 -19.94 -15.82
N PHE A 308 20.08 -18.81 -15.82
CA PHE A 308 20.02 -17.89 -16.96
C PHE A 308 20.62 -16.53 -16.62
N ASP A 309 21.71 -16.16 -17.27
CA ASP A 309 22.46 -14.91 -17.01
C ASP A 309 21.89 -13.67 -17.73
N GLY A 310 20.87 -13.84 -18.57
CA GLY A 310 20.26 -12.76 -19.35
C GLY A 310 19.17 -12.00 -18.60
N ILE A 311 18.57 -11.03 -19.31
CA ILE A 311 17.42 -10.29 -18.83
C ILE A 311 16.15 -11.12 -19.01
N MET A 312 15.28 -11.11 -18.02
CA MET A 312 14.01 -11.82 -17.97
C MET A 312 12.86 -10.86 -17.73
N GLY A 313 11.80 -10.95 -18.53
CA GLY A 313 10.55 -10.24 -18.29
C GLY A 313 9.61 -11.09 -17.44
N VAL A 314 9.37 -10.70 -16.22
CA VAL A 314 8.53 -11.41 -15.24
C VAL A 314 7.23 -10.65 -14.95
N PRO A 315 6.15 -11.31 -14.50
CA PRO A 315 4.93 -10.63 -14.09
C PRO A 315 5.17 -9.62 -12.97
N ILE A 316 4.37 -8.56 -12.91
CA ILE A 316 4.45 -7.54 -11.84
C ILE A 316 4.28 -8.13 -10.43
N SER A 317 3.59 -9.27 -10.30
CA SER A 317 3.46 -10.02 -9.03
C SER A 317 4.80 -10.56 -8.51
N PHE A 318 5.88 -10.52 -9.29
CA PHE A 318 7.24 -10.81 -8.84
C PHE A 318 7.67 -9.87 -7.69
N LEU A 319 7.22 -8.61 -7.71
CA LEU A 319 7.61 -7.63 -6.69
C LEU A 319 7.17 -8.05 -5.28
N ASP A 320 6.12 -8.86 -5.15
CA ASP A 320 5.70 -9.45 -3.88
C ASP A 320 6.70 -10.46 -3.30
N LYS A 321 7.57 -11.00 -4.15
CA LYS A 321 8.58 -12.01 -3.82
C LYS A 321 10.01 -11.55 -4.13
N TYR A 322 10.15 -10.26 -4.41
CA TYR A 322 11.43 -9.68 -4.77
C TYR A 322 12.41 -9.76 -3.61
N ASN A 323 13.53 -10.41 -3.85
CA ASN A 323 14.68 -10.42 -2.97
C ASN A 323 15.81 -9.61 -3.60
N PRO A 324 16.22 -8.48 -2.99
CA PRO A 324 17.24 -7.60 -3.54
C PRO A 324 18.66 -8.21 -3.52
N ASP A 325 18.87 -9.28 -2.77
CA ASP A 325 20.16 -10.00 -2.74
C ASP A 325 20.25 -11.03 -3.87
N GLN A 326 19.11 -11.49 -4.39
CA GLN A 326 19.02 -12.50 -5.43
C GLN A 326 18.87 -11.90 -6.84
N PHE A 327 18.16 -10.77 -6.96
CA PHE A 327 17.83 -10.15 -8.24
C PHE A 327 18.14 -8.65 -8.28
N GLU A 328 18.42 -8.20 -9.49
CA GLU A 328 18.45 -6.80 -9.88
C GLU A 328 17.23 -6.47 -10.73
N ILE A 329 16.54 -5.37 -10.42
CA ILE A 329 15.46 -4.82 -11.25
C ILE A 329 16.08 -3.91 -12.32
N ILE A 330 15.96 -4.31 -13.59
CA ILE A 330 16.45 -3.53 -14.73
C ILE A 330 15.48 -2.41 -15.07
N GLY A 331 14.15 -2.70 -15.02
CA GLY A 331 13.14 -1.70 -15.28
C GLY A 331 11.74 -2.28 -15.48
N ASN A 332 10.77 -1.40 -15.71
CA ASN A 332 9.42 -1.78 -16.12
C ASN A 332 9.33 -1.68 -17.65
N GLY A 333 9.01 -2.79 -18.31
CA GLY A 333 8.98 -2.91 -19.76
C GLY A 333 7.93 -2.04 -20.46
N GLN A 334 7.05 -1.38 -19.72
CA GLN A 334 6.04 -0.45 -20.26
C GLN A 334 6.32 1.00 -19.88
N THR A 335 6.44 1.30 -18.58
CA THR A 335 6.60 2.69 -18.11
C THR A 335 8.00 3.25 -18.39
N MET A 336 9.01 2.40 -18.55
CA MET A 336 10.40 2.75 -18.83
C MET A 336 10.86 2.28 -20.21
N ALA A 337 9.96 1.97 -21.12
CA ALA A 337 10.29 1.36 -22.42
C ALA A 337 11.32 2.19 -23.22
N ASN A 338 11.19 3.51 -23.24
CA ASN A 338 12.14 4.40 -23.93
C ASN A 338 13.53 4.38 -23.27
N GLU A 339 13.58 4.47 -21.93
CA GLU A 339 14.82 4.46 -21.17
C GLU A 339 15.58 3.12 -21.32
N LEU A 340 14.84 2.04 -21.44
CA LEU A 340 15.35 0.68 -21.65
C LEU A 340 15.78 0.42 -23.09
N GLY A 341 15.45 1.31 -24.04
CA GLY A 341 15.74 1.11 -25.45
C GLY A 341 14.89 0.01 -26.10
N ILE A 342 13.70 -0.27 -25.58
CA ILE A 342 12.75 -1.20 -26.20
C ILE A 342 12.33 -0.62 -27.55
N LYS A 343 12.57 -1.38 -28.62
CA LYS A 343 12.31 -0.94 -29.99
C LYS A 343 10.80 -0.88 -30.26
N PRO A 344 10.34 0.03 -31.15
CA PRO A 344 8.98 0.01 -31.66
C PRO A 344 8.64 -1.32 -32.32
N VAL A 345 7.39 -1.77 -32.18
CA VAL A 345 6.92 -3.06 -32.72
C VAL A 345 6.91 -3.12 -34.25
N GLY A 346 6.80 -1.97 -34.93
CA GLY A 346 6.75 -1.89 -36.39
C GLY A 346 5.38 -2.24 -36.99
N GLN A 347 5.21 -1.92 -38.28
CA GLN A 347 3.91 -2.08 -38.96
C GLN A 347 3.52 -3.55 -39.11
N LYS A 348 4.46 -4.42 -39.43
CA LYS A 348 4.19 -5.87 -39.61
C LYS A 348 3.54 -6.48 -38.35
N PHE A 349 4.06 -6.16 -37.16
CA PHE A 349 3.47 -6.64 -35.90
C PHE A 349 2.03 -6.14 -35.73
N VAL A 350 1.77 -4.87 -36.04
CA VAL A 350 0.43 -4.25 -35.97
C VAL A 350 -0.55 -4.97 -36.87
N ASP A 351 -0.14 -5.27 -38.14
CA ASP A 351 -0.97 -5.95 -39.11
C ASP A 351 -1.31 -7.39 -38.66
N ASP A 352 -0.29 -8.12 -38.15
CA ASP A 352 -0.46 -9.48 -37.61
C ASP A 352 -1.36 -9.49 -36.36
N TYR A 353 -1.22 -8.49 -35.48
CA TYR A 353 -2.04 -8.32 -34.28
C TYR A 353 -3.53 -8.17 -34.61
N TYR A 354 -3.86 -7.28 -35.54
CA TYR A 354 -5.25 -7.07 -35.94
C TYR A 354 -5.81 -8.22 -36.80
N ARG A 355 -4.98 -8.88 -37.62
CA ARG A 355 -5.38 -10.09 -38.40
C ARG A 355 -5.82 -11.21 -37.47
N GLN A 356 -5.29 -11.29 -36.27
CA GLN A 356 -5.68 -12.29 -35.26
C GLN A 356 -6.93 -11.91 -34.46
N GLY A 357 -7.62 -10.83 -34.81
CA GLY A 357 -8.86 -10.40 -34.17
C GLY A 357 -8.68 -9.69 -32.83
N ASN A 358 -7.47 -9.27 -32.49
CA ASN A 358 -7.21 -8.50 -31.26
C ASN A 358 -7.83 -7.10 -31.36
N LYS A 359 -8.36 -6.58 -30.23
CA LYS A 359 -9.10 -5.32 -30.18
C LYS A 359 -8.36 -4.17 -29.48
N GLY A 360 -7.14 -4.39 -29.01
CA GLY A 360 -6.34 -3.34 -28.35
C GLY A 360 -5.91 -2.25 -29.35
N SER A 361 -5.80 -1.01 -28.91
CA SER A 361 -5.29 0.08 -29.74
C SER A 361 -3.77 0.09 -29.71
N ILE A 362 -3.14 -0.32 -30.80
CA ILE A 362 -1.68 -0.30 -30.98
C ILE A 362 -1.31 0.37 -32.31
N ASN A 363 -0.09 0.88 -32.41
CA ASN A 363 0.47 1.44 -33.62
C ASN A 363 1.94 1.04 -33.80
N ALA A 364 2.50 1.26 -34.96
CA ALA A 364 3.86 0.84 -35.29
C ALA A 364 4.97 1.46 -34.40
N LYS A 365 4.70 2.60 -33.78
CA LYS A 365 5.62 3.30 -32.87
C LYS A 365 5.51 2.81 -31.41
N TRP A 366 4.56 1.90 -31.15
CA TRP A 366 4.36 1.36 -29.80
C TRP A 366 5.56 0.51 -29.39
N ASN A 367 6.10 0.69 -28.21
CA ASN A 367 7.33 0.07 -27.75
C ASN A 367 7.16 -0.81 -26.51
N ASN A 368 6.01 -1.40 -26.28
CA ASN A 368 5.85 -2.45 -25.29
C ASN A 368 6.55 -3.75 -25.72
N LEU A 369 6.88 -4.58 -24.76
CA LEU A 369 7.44 -5.90 -25.00
C LEU A 369 6.44 -6.77 -25.76
N VAL A 370 6.90 -7.41 -26.84
CA VAL A 370 6.09 -8.29 -27.69
C VAL A 370 6.91 -9.48 -28.14
N TYR A 371 6.23 -10.59 -28.46
CA TYR A 371 6.88 -11.78 -29.00
C TYR A 371 5.92 -12.59 -29.88
N HIS A 372 6.49 -13.46 -30.71
CA HIS A 372 5.76 -14.43 -31.55
C HIS A 372 5.93 -15.88 -31.05
N ILE A 373 4.91 -16.68 -31.22
CA ILE A 373 4.98 -18.14 -31.16
C ILE A 373 4.40 -18.67 -32.49
N GLY A 374 5.28 -19.10 -33.39
CA GLY A 374 4.90 -19.35 -34.74
C GLY A 374 4.35 -18.09 -35.41
N GLU A 375 3.14 -18.19 -35.99
CA GLU A 375 2.46 -17.04 -36.61
C GLU A 375 1.67 -16.16 -35.60
N LYS A 376 1.54 -16.59 -34.33
CA LYS A 376 0.75 -15.87 -33.32
C LYS A 376 1.58 -14.81 -32.64
N VAL A 377 1.03 -13.58 -32.58
CA VAL A 377 1.59 -12.47 -31.83
C VAL A 377 1.06 -12.45 -30.40
N TYR A 378 1.92 -12.10 -29.47
CA TYR A 378 1.60 -11.99 -28.06
C TYR A 378 2.06 -10.64 -27.52
N VAL A 379 1.18 -10.00 -26.76
CA VAL A 379 1.44 -8.79 -25.98
C VAL A 379 1.25 -9.17 -24.52
N PRO A 380 2.32 -9.40 -23.78
CA PRO A 380 2.17 -9.73 -22.37
C PRO A 380 1.64 -8.52 -21.60
N TYR A 381 0.89 -8.78 -20.53
CA TYR A 381 0.62 -7.74 -19.53
C TYR A 381 1.95 -7.21 -18.98
N GLN A 382 1.94 -6.06 -18.33
CA GLN A 382 3.17 -5.40 -17.85
C GLN A 382 4.18 -6.37 -17.25
N ARG A 383 5.46 -6.20 -17.64
CA ARG A 383 6.58 -7.01 -17.17
C ARG A 383 7.61 -6.16 -16.44
N ILE A 384 8.10 -6.70 -15.34
CA ILE A 384 9.31 -6.22 -14.71
C ILE A 384 10.49 -6.94 -15.36
N LEU A 385 11.45 -6.20 -15.85
CA LEU A 385 12.70 -6.73 -16.37
C LEU A 385 13.68 -6.92 -15.22
N ILE A 386 14.13 -8.14 -15.04
CA ILE A 386 15.04 -8.54 -13.97
C ILE A 386 16.25 -9.28 -14.49
N LYS A 387 17.27 -9.35 -13.67
CA LYS A 387 18.46 -10.17 -13.86
C LYS A 387 18.91 -10.77 -12.54
N HIS A 388 19.52 -11.96 -12.57
CA HIS A 388 20.19 -12.48 -11.38
C HIS A 388 21.34 -11.56 -10.97
N LYS A 389 21.48 -11.29 -9.67
CA LYS A 389 22.71 -10.72 -9.15
C LYS A 389 23.84 -11.75 -9.26
N LYS A 390 24.95 -11.31 -9.78
CA LYS A 390 26.17 -12.13 -9.72
C LYS A 390 26.61 -12.20 -8.25
N LYS A 391 26.85 -13.43 -7.79
CA LYS A 391 27.47 -13.66 -6.48
C LYS A 391 28.90 -13.17 -6.48
#